data_82ddbf8bfc567060e5a9f09f33213f40
#
_entry.id   82ddbf8bfc567060e5a9f09f33213f40
#
_cell.length_a   1.000
_cell.length_b   1.000
_cell.length_c   1.000
_cell.angle_alpha   90.00
_cell.angle_beta   90.00
_cell.angle_gamma   90.00
#
_symmetry.space_group_name_H-M   'P 1'
#
loop_
_entity.id
_entity.type
_entity.pdbx_description
1 polymer ?
#
loop_
_entity_poly.entity_id
_entity_poly.type
_entity_poly.pdbx_seq_one_letter_code
_entity_poly.pdbx_strand_id
1 'polypeptide(L)'
;MTNRKYRPKGINKSKLVTLIAQQIDEDPKEVRRMVECFLDSIITGLSQQKKIVISDFGVFQTSYRAPFEGYDPNADQKIQVPGRSIPVFKAGKRLKRQLNPNRNAKRTEEDNSVDEDSSFSESDD
;
A
#
# COMPACT_ATOMS: atom_id res chain seq x y z
N MET A 1 12.82 27.21 -10.51
CA MET A 1 13.07 26.44 -10.36
C MET A 1 13.50 25.98 -9.24
N THR A 2 13.89 26.52 -8.61
CA THR A 2 14.36 26.11 -7.43
C THR A 2 13.35 25.61 -6.51
N ASN A 3 12.19 26.06 -6.58
CA ASN A 3 11.22 25.58 -5.66
C ASN A 3 10.59 24.35 -6.20
N ARG A 4 11.27 23.62 -7.03
CA ARG A 4 10.75 22.43 -7.52
C ARG A 4 10.48 21.48 -6.39
N LYS A 5 9.34 20.91 -6.31
CA LYS A 5 9.02 20.00 -5.27
C LYS A 5 9.79 18.71 -5.40
N TYR A 6 9.95 18.02 -4.28
CA TYR A 6 10.60 16.73 -4.28
C TYR A 6 9.91 15.79 -5.26
N ARG A 7 10.67 15.21 -6.14
CA ARG A 7 10.13 14.28 -7.11
C ARG A 7 10.98 13.06 -7.14
N PRO A 8 10.52 11.97 -6.57
CA PRO A 8 11.33 10.76 -6.56
C PRO A 8 11.39 10.16 -7.95
N LYS A 9 12.50 9.51 -8.25
CA LYS A 9 12.60 8.78 -9.47
C LYS A 9 11.74 7.55 -9.39
N GLY A 10 11.00 7.27 -10.43
CA GLY A 10 10.13 6.12 -10.41
C GLY A 10 10.87 4.84 -10.75
N ILE A 11 10.45 3.78 -10.10
CA ILE A 11 10.92 2.44 -10.42
C ILE A 11 9.68 1.62 -10.68
N ASN A 12 9.58 1.05 -11.87
CA ASN A 12 8.38 0.30 -12.20
C ASN A 12 8.57 -1.18 -11.87
N LYS A 13 7.54 -1.96 -12.15
CA LYS A 13 7.56 -3.37 -11.82
C LYS A 13 8.70 -4.11 -12.52
N SER A 14 8.94 -3.77 -13.77
CA SER A 14 10.01 -4.44 -14.51
C SER A 14 11.36 -4.18 -13.87
N LYS A 15 11.58 -2.96 -13.44
CA LYS A 15 12.85 -2.64 -12.80
C LYS A 15 12.99 -3.36 -11.46
N LEU A 16 11.90 -3.43 -10.71
CA LEU A 16 11.94 -4.15 -9.45
C LEU A 16 12.26 -5.61 -9.67
N VAL A 17 11.66 -6.22 -10.70
CA VAL A 17 11.94 -7.62 -11.00
C VAL A 17 13.42 -7.81 -11.31
N THR A 18 13.99 -6.90 -12.08
CA THR A 18 15.40 -6.99 -12.43
C THR A 18 16.27 -6.89 -11.18
N LEU A 19 15.95 -5.93 -10.31
CA LEU A 19 16.73 -5.75 -9.10
C LEU A 19 16.65 -6.96 -8.20
N ILE A 20 15.47 -7.53 -8.05
CA ILE A 20 15.30 -8.70 -7.22
C ILE A 20 16.08 -9.87 -7.79
N ALA A 21 15.97 -10.08 -9.12
CA ALA A 21 16.64 -11.19 -9.74
C ALA A 21 18.15 -11.10 -9.54
N GLN A 22 18.69 -9.90 -9.59
CA GLN A 22 20.10 -9.71 -9.35
C GLN A 22 20.47 -9.99 -7.91
N GLN A 23 19.64 -9.55 -6.98
CA GLN A 23 19.93 -9.73 -5.57
C GLN A 23 19.97 -11.19 -5.16
N ILE A 24 19.08 -11.98 -5.70
CA ILE A 24 18.99 -13.38 -5.30
C ILE A 24 19.57 -14.31 -6.35
N ASP A 25 20.14 -13.73 -7.41
CA ASP A 25 20.79 -14.52 -8.44
C ASP A 25 19.84 -15.57 -9.04
N GLU A 26 18.70 -15.09 -9.49
CA GLU A 26 17.69 -15.97 -10.08
C GLU A 26 17.30 -15.45 -11.45
N ASP A 27 16.67 -16.33 -12.23
CA ASP A 27 16.22 -16.00 -13.56
C ASP A 27 15.15 -14.92 -13.50
N PRO A 28 15.32 -13.80 -14.18
CA PRO A 28 14.31 -12.74 -14.16
C PRO A 28 12.92 -13.21 -14.56
N LYS A 29 12.81 -14.20 -15.41
CA LYS A 29 11.50 -14.68 -15.81
C LYS A 29 10.78 -15.33 -14.65
N GLU A 30 11.51 -16.10 -13.85
CA GLU A 30 10.91 -16.73 -12.68
C GLU A 30 10.54 -15.69 -11.64
N VAL A 31 11.42 -14.71 -11.45
CA VAL A 31 11.14 -13.66 -10.48
C VAL A 31 9.90 -12.89 -10.90
N ARG A 32 9.77 -12.63 -12.20
CA ARG A 32 8.58 -11.92 -12.68
C ARG A 32 7.31 -12.70 -12.38
N ARG A 33 7.35 -14.00 -12.59
CA ARG A 33 6.18 -14.83 -12.30
C ARG A 33 5.80 -14.74 -10.83
N MET A 34 6.80 -14.79 -9.97
CA MET A 34 6.53 -14.71 -8.55
C MET A 34 5.99 -13.34 -8.14
N VAL A 35 6.55 -12.28 -8.69
CA VAL A 35 6.09 -10.94 -8.35
C VAL A 35 4.66 -10.74 -8.82
N GLU A 36 4.36 -11.19 -10.04
CA GLU A 36 3.02 -11.02 -10.56
C GLU A 36 2.02 -11.86 -9.78
N CYS A 37 2.41 -13.04 -9.39
CA CYS A 37 1.54 -13.87 -8.58
C CYS A 37 1.27 -13.23 -7.22
N PHE A 38 2.31 -12.65 -6.64
CA PHE A 38 2.18 -11.98 -5.36
C PHE A 38 1.19 -10.81 -5.47
N LEU A 39 1.36 -9.99 -6.50
CA LEU A 39 0.48 -8.83 -6.66
C LEU A 39 -0.96 -9.27 -6.96
N ASP A 40 -1.12 -10.29 -7.78
CA ASP A 40 -2.46 -10.78 -8.08
C ASP A 40 -3.12 -11.34 -6.83
N SER A 41 -2.33 -11.97 -5.97
CA SER A 41 -2.88 -12.50 -4.73
C SER A 41 -3.38 -11.39 -3.82
N ILE A 42 -2.67 -10.27 -3.78
CA ILE A 42 -3.12 -9.13 -3.01
C ILE A 42 -4.43 -8.59 -3.59
N ILE A 43 -4.48 -8.45 -4.90
CA ILE A 43 -5.69 -7.96 -5.54
C ILE A 43 -6.87 -8.88 -5.25
N THR A 44 -6.65 -10.17 -5.37
CA THR A 44 -7.71 -11.14 -5.13
C THR A 44 -8.20 -11.06 -3.68
N GLY A 45 -7.25 -10.98 -2.74
CA GLY A 45 -7.64 -10.90 -1.34
C GLY A 45 -8.45 -9.66 -1.06
N LEU A 46 -8.03 -8.53 -1.61
CA LEU A 46 -8.76 -7.28 -1.38
C LEU A 46 -10.12 -7.32 -2.03
N SER A 47 -10.26 -7.96 -3.19
CA SER A 47 -11.57 -8.05 -3.83
C SER A 47 -12.52 -8.90 -3.02
N GLN A 48 -12.00 -9.74 -2.14
CA GLN A 48 -12.81 -10.52 -1.24
C GLN A 48 -12.95 -9.85 0.12
N GLN A 49 -12.58 -8.59 0.21
CA GLN A 49 -12.70 -7.80 1.43
C GLN A 49 -11.84 -8.34 2.56
N LYS A 50 -10.73 -8.96 2.23
CA LYS A 50 -9.83 -9.47 3.23
C LYS A 50 -8.75 -8.47 3.55
N LYS A 51 -8.26 -8.53 4.77
CA LYS A 51 -7.17 -7.69 5.23
C LYS A 51 -5.89 -8.49 5.05
N ILE A 52 -4.93 -7.92 4.38
CA ILE A 52 -3.68 -8.62 4.10
C ILE A 52 -2.56 -7.97 4.89
N VAL A 53 -2.00 -8.72 5.82
CA VAL A 53 -0.96 -8.22 6.69
C VAL A 53 0.37 -8.79 6.26
N ILE A 54 1.31 -7.91 5.97
CA ILE A 54 2.67 -8.32 5.64
C ILE A 54 3.56 -7.81 6.77
N SER A 55 4.00 -8.73 7.61
CA SER A 55 4.74 -8.37 8.80
C SER A 55 5.89 -7.44 8.47
N ASP A 56 6.05 -6.42 9.30
CA ASP A 56 7.14 -5.47 9.18
C ASP A 56 7.07 -4.60 7.95
N PHE A 57 6.08 -4.78 7.10
CA PHE A 57 5.95 -3.96 5.91
C PHE A 57 4.70 -3.11 5.98
N GLY A 58 3.56 -3.74 6.16
CA GLY A 58 2.34 -2.97 6.21
C GLY A 58 1.11 -3.83 6.01
N VAL A 59 -0.02 -3.15 5.94
CA VAL A 59 -1.32 -3.80 5.84
C VAL A 59 -2.06 -3.24 4.64
N PHE A 60 -2.58 -4.13 3.82
CA PHE A 60 -3.46 -3.75 2.72
C PHE A 60 -4.88 -4.10 3.11
N GLN A 61 -5.80 -3.18 2.92
CA GLN A 61 -7.19 -3.44 3.24
C GLN A 61 -8.05 -2.53 2.39
N THR A 62 -9.36 -2.69 2.51
CA THR A 62 -10.27 -1.84 1.77
C THR A 62 -11.01 -0.97 2.73
N SER A 63 -11.48 0.17 2.22
CA SER A 63 -12.30 1.09 2.98
C SER A 63 -13.51 1.40 2.13
N TYR A 64 -14.69 1.24 2.71
CA TYR A 64 -15.90 1.48 1.96
C TYR A 64 -16.27 2.95 2.03
N ARG A 65 -16.56 3.53 0.88
CA ARG A 65 -17.02 4.91 0.80
C ARG A 65 -18.50 4.87 0.46
N ALA A 66 -19.32 5.44 1.34
CA ALA A 66 -20.74 5.43 1.13
C ALA A 66 -21.13 6.25 -0.09
N PRO A 67 -22.26 5.96 -0.70
CA PRO A 67 -22.72 6.78 -1.82
C PRO A 67 -23.04 8.19 -1.33
N PHE A 68 -22.89 9.13 -2.23
CA PHE A 68 -23.16 10.51 -1.86
C PHE A 68 -23.61 11.28 -3.10
N GLU A 69 -24.16 12.47 -2.86
CA GLU A 69 -24.61 13.32 -3.92
C GLU A 69 -23.47 14.25 -4.31
N GLY A 70 -23.08 14.25 -5.57
CA GLY A 70 -22.02 15.10 -6.03
C GLY A 70 -22.53 16.10 -7.04
N TYR A 71 -21.62 16.85 -7.63
CA TYR A 71 -21.97 17.86 -8.59
C TYR A 71 -21.08 17.68 -9.82
N ASP A 72 -21.72 17.69 -10.98
CA ASP A 72 -20.99 17.57 -12.24
C ASP A 72 -20.86 18.96 -12.86
N PRO A 73 -19.69 19.58 -12.78
CA PRO A 73 -19.55 20.92 -13.34
C PRO A 73 -19.74 20.96 -14.85
N ASN A 74 -19.43 19.88 -15.53
CA ASN A 74 -19.61 19.85 -16.98
C ASN A 74 -21.06 19.88 -17.37
N ALA A 75 -21.89 19.14 -16.67
CA ALA A 75 -23.31 19.11 -16.94
C ALA A 75 -24.09 20.09 -16.09
N ASP A 76 -23.44 20.73 -15.14
CA ASP A 76 -24.06 21.71 -14.26
C ASP A 76 -25.27 21.12 -13.56
N GLN A 77 -25.10 19.93 -13.02
CA GLN A 77 -26.22 19.29 -12.32
C GLN A 77 -25.68 18.35 -11.28
N LYS A 78 -26.56 17.99 -10.37
CA LYS A 78 -26.21 17.05 -9.32
C LYS A 78 -26.20 15.65 -9.87
N ILE A 79 -25.31 14.84 -9.34
CA ILE A 79 -25.24 13.44 -9.74
C ILE A 79 -25.16 12.59 -8.48
N GLN A 80 -25.52 11.33 -8.64
CA GLN A 80 -25.41 10.36 -7.57
C GLN A 80 -24.12 9.58 -7.75
N VAL A 81 -23.25 9.61 -6.75
CA VAL A 81 -22.02 8.86 -6.80
C VAL A 81 -22.24 7.58 -6.00
N PRO A 82 -22.12 6.42 -6.62
CA PRO A 82 -22.40 5.17 -5.91
C PRO A 82 -21.33 4.87 -4.87
N GLY A 83 -21.69 4.03 -3.93
CA GLY A 83 -20.73 3.56 -2.95
C GLY A 83 -19.67 2.72 -3.61
N ARG A 84 -18.52 2.66 -2.98
CA ARG A 84 -17.43 1.88 -3.55
C ARG A 84 -16.40 1.54 -2.47
N SER A 85 -15.64 0.50 -2.73
CA SER A 85 -14.54 0.12 -1.87
C SER A 85 -13.25 0.64 -2.48
N ILE A 86 -12.41 1.21 -1.68
CA ILE A 86 -11.13 1.68 -2.16
C ILE A 86 -10.02 0.97 -1.41
N PRO A 87 -8.88 0.76 -2.06
CA PRO A 87 -7.76 0.11 -1.39
C PRO A 87 -7.03 1.11 -0.49
N VAL A 88 -6.55 0.62 0.63
CA VAL A 88 -5.81 1.43 1.59
C VAL A 88 -4.59 0.65 2.02
N PHE A 89 -3.46 1.32 2.09
CA PHE A 89 -2.23 0.72 2.59
C PHE A 89 -1.78 1.46 3.83
N LYS A 90 -1.57 0.73 4.92
CA LYS A 90 -1.04 1.31 6.13
C LYS A 90 0.37 0.80 6.34
N ALA A 91 1.32 1.71 6.41
CA ALA A 91 2.71 1.33 6.55
C ALA A 91 2.98 0.74 7.92
N GLY A 92 3.83 -0.26 7.96
CA GLY A 92 4.20 -0.87 9.20
C GLY A 92 5.33 -0.14 9.88
N LYS A 93 5.69 -0.63 11.06
CA LYS A 93 6.68 0.03 11.89
C LYS A 93 8.05 0.06 11.22
N ARG A 94 8.47 -1.06 10.67
CA ARG A 94 9.79 -1.13 10.07
C ARG A 94 9.93 -0.16 8.90
N LEU A 95 8.89 -0.10 8.08
CA LEU A 95 8.92 0.79 6.93
C LEU A 95 9.01 2.24 7.40
N LYS A 96 8.24 2.59 8.41
CA LYS A 96 8.28 3.96 8.91
C LYS A 96 9.64 4.32 9.49
N ARG A 97 10.25 3.38 10.20
CA ARG A 97 11.56 3.64 10.78
C ARG A 97 12.61 3.81 9.73
N GLN A 98 12.55 3.03 8.66
CA GLN A 98 13.51 3.14 7.59
C GLN A 98 13.47 4.53 6.96
N LEU A 99 12.28 5.08 6.82
CA LEU A 99 12.14 6.38 6.19
C LEU A 99 12.54 7.52 7.10
N ASN A 100 12.33 7.37 8.40
CA ASN A 100 12.60 8.44 9.34
C ASN A 100 13.31 7.96 10.59
N PRO A 101 14.53 7.49 10.44
CA PRO A 101 15.20 6.88 11.57
C PRO A 101 15.42 7.84 12.74
N ASN A 102 15.60 9.12 12.46
CA ASN A 102 15.87 10.05 13.54
C ASN A 102 14.64 10.52 14.26
N ARG A 103 13.47 10.24 13.75
CA ARG A 103 12.24 10.72 14.35
C ARG A 103 11.49 9.66 15.10
N ASN A 104 11.99 8.45 15.06
CA ASN A 104 11.29 7.37 15.72
C ASN A 104 11.07 7.56 17.19
N ALA A 105 12.05 8.10 17.86
CA ALA A 105 11.96 8.22 19.30
C ALA A 105 10.78 9.08 19.71
N LYS A 106 10.52 10.11 18.95
CA LYS A 106 9.46 11.02 19.33
C LYS A 106 8.09 10.55 18.97
N ARG A 107 8.00 9.67 18.00
CA ARG A 107 6.69 9.24 17.53
C ARG A 107 6.33 7.86 17.98
N THR A 108 7.01 7.38 18.98
CA THR A 108 6.80 6.02 19.40
C THR A 108 5.37 5.73 19.78
N GLU A 109 4.76 6.64 20.49
CA GLU A 109 3.41 6.38 20.95
C GLU A 109 2.42 6.29 19.83
N GLU A 110 2.56 7.15 18.86
CA GLU A 110 1.66 7.11 17.74
C GLU A 110 1.86 5.85 16.94
N ASP A 111 3.11 5.45 16.80
CA ASP A 111 3.38 4.24 16.06
C ASP A 111 2.83 3.03 16.75
N ASN A 112 2.77 3.06 18.05
CA ASN A 112 2.28 1.90 18.78
C ASN A 112 0.86 1.55 18.42
N SER A 113 0.04 2.53 18.20
CA SER A 113 -1.34 2.21 17.86
C SER A 113 -1.42 1.50 16.52
N VAL A 114 -0.54 1.84 15.62
CA VAL A 114 -0.50 1.15 14.35
C VAL A 114 0.00 -0.27 14.53
N ASP A 115 0.97 -0.42 15.39
CA ASP A 115 1.52 -1.74 15.62
C ASP A 115 0.50 -2.68 16.19
N GLU A 116 -0.40 -2.19 16.99
CA GLU A 116 -1.42 -3.04 17.53
C GLU A 116 -2.23 -3.66 16.44
N ASP A 117 -2.53 -2.90 15.43
CA ASP A 117 -3.29 -3.45 14.33
C ASP A 117 -2.52 -4.57 13.69
N SER A 118 -1.26 -4.38 13.53
CA SER A 118 -0.47 -5.39 12.87
C SER A 118 -0.40 -6.65 13.69
N SER A 119 -0.15 -6.53 14.96
CA SER A 119 -0.02 -7.71 15.75
C SER A 119 -1.34 -8.43 15.86
N PHE A 120 -2.41 -7.69 15.89
CA PHE A 120 -3.69 -8.33 15.95
C PHE A 120 -3.90 -9.19 14.72
N SER A 121 -3.47 -8.70 13.60
CA SER A 121 -3.65 -9.44 12.37
C SER A 121 -2.87 -10.70 12.33
N GLU A 122 -1.77 -10.73 13.00
CA GLU A 122 -1.00 -11.93 13.01
C GLU A 122 -1.71 -13.07 13.58
N SER A 123 -2.48 -12.82 14.58
CA SER A 123 -3.14 -13.93 15.25
C SER A 123 -4.12 -14.61 14.32
N ASP A 124 -4.39 -14.05 13.20
CA ASP A 124 -5.31 -14.68 12.31
C ASP A 124 -4.73 -15.83 11.57
N ASP A 125 -3.48 -16.01 11.63
CA ASP A 125 -2.91 -17.16 11.01
C ASP A 125 -3.21 -18.43 11.74
#